data_6c4b187089b03e174a1d8ef8148c1d66
#
_entry.id   6c4b187089b03e174a1d8ef8148c1d66
#
_cell.length_a   1.000
_cell.length_b   1.000
_cell.length_c   1.000
_cell.angle_alpha   90.00
_cell.angle_beta   90.00
_cell.angle_gamma   90.00
#
_symmetry.space_group_name_H-M   'P 1'
#
loop_
_entity.id
_entity.type
_entity.pdbx_description
1 polymer ?
#
loop_
_entity_poly.entity_id
_entity_poly.type
_entity_poly.pdbx_seq_one_letter_code
_entity_poly.pdbx_strand_id
1 'polypeptide(L)'
;MVDAGDLVIACGGGGIPVVRQGNHLKGASAVIDKDFASCLLAKELDADFLIILTAVEKVAINFGKPEEKWLDNITVDEAKQYMEEGHFAPGSMLPKVQAAVDFAESKPGRQALITLLEKAKDGINGTTGTRISLK
;
A
#
# COMPACT_ATOMS: atom_id res chain seq x y z
N MET A 1 -1.16 23.08 -3.49
CA MET A 1 -0.05 22.57 -2.65
C MET A 1 0.82 21.62 -3.46
N VAL A 2 0.44 20.38 -3.73
CA VAL A 2 1.28 19.44 -4.51
C VAL A 2 1.67 20.04 -5.86
N ASP A 3 0.72 20.55 -6.65
CA ASP A 3 0.98 21.20 -7.95
C ASP A 3 1.84 22.47 -7.86
N ALA A 4 1.94 23.07 -6.68
CA ALA A 4 2.83 24.20 -6.41
C ALA A 4 4.24 23.77 -5.98
N GLY A 5 4.50 22.45 -5.91
CA GLY A 5 5.79 21.88 -5.51
C GLY A 5 5.98 21.78 -4.00
N ASP A 6 4.93 21.93 -3.21
CA ASP A 6 5.00 21.80 -1.75
C ASP A 6 5.16 20.34 -1.34
N LEU A 7 5.99 20.08 -0.32
CA LEU A 7 6.03 18.80 0.37
C LEU A 7 4.87 18.74 1.37
N VAL A 8 3.91 17.86 1.12
CA VAL A 8 2.66 17.78 1.90
C VAL A 8 2.65 16.56 2.81
N ILE A 9 2.35 16.76 4.09
CA ILE A 9 2.05 15.69 5.03
C ILE A 9 0.52 15.64 5.18
N ALA A 10 -0.09 14.52 4.80
CA ALA A 10 -1.54 14.36 4.75
C ALA A 10 -2.01 13.03 5.37
N CYS A 11 -3.30 12.80 5.40
CA CYS A 11 -4.01 11.61 5.89
C CYS A 11 -3.86 11.29 7.38
N GLY A 12 -2.83 11.75 8.09
CA GLY A 12 -2.64 11.43 9.51
C GLY A 12 -2.79 9.93 9.80
N GLY A 13 -3.76 9.57 10.65
CA GLY A 13 -4.10 8.17 10.97
C GLY A 13 -5.06 7.49 9.99
N GLY A 14 -5.39 8.11 8.84
CA GLY A 14 -6.30 7.55 7.82
C GLY A 14 -7.49 8.47 7.48
N GLY A 15 -7.81 9.42 8.33
CA GLY A 15 -8.93 10.36 8.15
C GLY A 15 -10.06 10.18 9.17
N ILE A 16 -11.02 11.07 9.13
CA ILE A 16 -12.19 11.04 10.01
C ILE A 16 -13.33 10.32 9.28
N PRO A 17 -13.79 9.15 9.78
CA PRO A 17 -14.90 8.44 9.15
C PRO A 17 -16.20 9.20 9.34
N VAL A 18 -16.87 9.49 8.23
CA VAL A 18 -18.14 10.22 8.23
C VAL A 18 -19.13 9.58 7.25
N VAL A 19 -20.41 9.71 7.55
CA VAL A 19 -21.51 9.37 6.64
C VAL A 19 -22.29 10.64 6.30
N ARG A 20 -22.75 10.74 5.07
CA ARG A 20 -23.58 11.87 4.63
C ARG A 20 -25.02 11.65 5.09
N GLN A 21 -25.57 12.67 5.78
CA GLN A 21 -27.00 12.75 6.13
C GLN A 21 -27.57 14.06 5.57
N GLY A 22 -28.24 13.97 4.41
CA GLY A 22 -28.67 15.18 3.68
C GLY A 22 -27.50 16.08 3.35
N ASN A 23 -27.52 17.34 3.84
CA ASN A 23 -26.46 18.32 3.61
C ASN A 23 -25.40 18.34 4.74
N HIS A 24 -25.44 17.42 5.68
CA HIS A 24 -24.50 17.34 6.80
C HIS A 24 -23.65 16.08 6.75
N LEU A 25 -22.45 16.16 7.33
CA LEU A 25 -21.60 15.01 7.59
C LEU A 25 -21.74 14.63 9.07
N LYS A 26 -22.02 13.35 9.35
CA LYS A 26 -22.11 12.79 10.71
C LYS A 26 -20.96 11.82 10.91
N GLY A 27 -20.24 11.93 12.03
CA GLY A 27 -19.20 11.00 12.42
C GLY A 27 -19.72 9.56 12.50
N ALA A 28 -18.97 8.61 11.96
CA ALA A 28 -19.22 7.18 12.04
C ALA A 28 -18.32 6.54 13.10
N SER A 29 -18.85 5.55 13.83
CA SER A 29 -18.07 4.76 14.79
C SER A 29 -17.24 3.72 14.06
N ALA A 30 -16.15 4.16 13.45
CA ALA A 30 -15.24 3.35 12.63
C ALA A 30 -13.81 3.90 12.71
N VAL A 31 -12.86 3.12 12.23
CA VAL A 31 -11.46 3.54 12.02
C VAL A 31 -11.12 3.33 10.54
N ILE A 32 -10.53 4.33 9.93
CA ILE A 32 -10.05 4.23 8.55
C ILE A 32 -8.63 3.64 8.57
N ASP A 33 -8.40 2.62 7.75
CA ASP A 33 -7.05 2.08 7.56
C ASP A 33 -6.21 3.08 6.74
N LYS A 34 -5.02 3.42 7.27
CA LYS A 34 -4.12 4.41 6.66
C LYS A 34 -3.51 3.96 5.35
N ASP A 35 -3.35 2.65 5.12
CA ASP A 35 -2.78 2.12 3.88
C ASP A 35 -3.78 2.32 2.73
N PHE A 36 -5.07 2.06 2.97
CA PHE A 36 -6.14 2.35 2.00
C PHE A 36 -6.37 3.85 1.79
N ALA A 37 -6.32 4.65 2.86
CA ALA A 37 -6.44 6.11 2.73
C ALA A 37 -5.29 6.70 1.90
N SER A 38 -4.06 6.22 2.10
CA SER A 38 -2.89 6.64 1.34
C SER A 38 -2.97 6.20 -0.12
N CYS A 39 -3.45 4.97 -0.38
CA CYS A 39 -3.72 4.48 -1.73
C CYS A 39 -4.74 5.37 -2.46
N LEU A 40 -5.86 5.70 -1.80
CA LEU A 40 -6.89 6.57 -2.37
C LEU A 40 -6.32 7.95 -2.70
N LEU A 41 -5.60 8.58 -1.75
CA LEU A 41 -4.97 9.87 -1.98
C LEU A 41 -3.98 9.83 -3.14
N ALA A 42 -3.15 8.79 -3.23
CA ALA A 42 -2.19 8.63 -4.31
C ALA A 42 -2.89 8.49 -5.68
N LYS A 43 -4.03 7.80 -5.74
CA LYS A 43 -4.85 7.70 -6.96
C LYS A 43 -5.46 9.04 -7.35
N GLU A 44 -6.01 9.80 -6.41
CA GLU A 44 -6.63 11.12 -6.64
C GLU A 44 -5.60 12.18 -7.07
N LEU A 45 -4.37 12.09 -6.59
CA LEU A 45 -3.25 12.95 -6.99
C LEU A 45 -2.56 12.49 -8.28
N ASP A 46 -3.04 11.44 -8.92
CA ASP A 46 -2.43 10.81 -10.11
C ASP A 46 -0.94 10.47 -9.92
N ALA A 47 -0.58 10.01 -8.71
CA ALA A 47 0.79 9.61 -8.41
C ALA A 47 1.23 8.40 -9.26
N ASP A 48 2.49 8.36 -9.63
CA ASP A 48 3.08 7.25 -10.40
C ASP A 48 3.55 6.12 -9.49
N PHE A 49 3.86 6.43 -8.22
CA PHE A 49 4.52 5.52 -7.30
C PHE A 49 3.97 5.64 -5.88
N LEU A 50 3.61 4.51 -5.27
CA LEU A 50 3.19 4.42 -3.87
C LEU A 50 4.23 3.63 -3.09
N ILE A 51 4.70 4.20 -1.97
CA ILE A 51 5.64 3.52 -1.07
C ILE A 51 4.95 3.27 0.26
N ILE A 52 4.88 2.01 0.68
CA ILE A 52 4.38 1.58 1.97
C ILE A 52 5.56 1.13 2.84
N LEU A 53 5.83 1.87 3.90
CA LEU A 53 6.92 1.58 4.82
C LEU A 53 6.40 0.72 5.99
N THR A 54 7.13 -0.34 6.31
CA THR A 54 6.74 -1.33 7.31
C THR A 54 7.95 -1.82 8.11
N ALA A 55 7.76 -2.83 8.98
CA ALA A 55 8.78 -3.37 9.86
C ALA A 55 9.63 -4.48 9.23
N VAL A 56 9.37 -4.84 7.98
CA VAL A 56 10.12 -5.87 7.25
C VAL A 56 10.64 -5.34 5.93
N GLU A 57 11.78 -5.86 5.49
CA GLU A 57 12.45 -5.38 4.27
C GLU A 57 11.70 -5.79 2.99
N LYS A 58 11.10 -6.97 2.99
CA LYS A 58 10.34 -7.51 1.86
C LYS A 58 9.08 -8.21 2.35
N VAL A 59 8.13 -8.39 1.46
CA VAL A 59 6.97 -9.26 1.68
C VAL A 59 7.41 -10.72 1.51
N ALA A 60 6.90 -11.61 2.36
CA ALA A 60 7.17 -13.04 2.27
C ALA A 60 5.88 -13.86 2.11
N ILE A 61 5.97 -14.94 1.36
CA ILE A 61 4.99 -16.03 1.39
C ILE A 61 5.50 -17.14 2.30
N ASN A 62 4.59 -17.93 2.88
CA ASN A 62 4.89 -18.98 3.85
C ASN A 62 5.73 -18.49 5.05
N PHE A 63 5.48 -17.27 5.48
CA PHE A 63 6.24 -16.62 6.55
C PHE A 63 6.29 -17.50 7.82
N GLY A 64 7.51 -17.69 8.35
CA GLY A 64 7.76 -18.52 9.53
C GLY A 64 7.71 -20.05 9.29
N LYS A 65 7.63 -20.50 8.03
CA LYS A 65 7.64 -21.92 7.64
C LYS A 65 8.95 -22.26 6.92
N PRO A 66 9.30 -23.58 6.82
CA PRO A 66 10.51 -24.00 6.08
C PRO A 66 10.55 -23.54 4.62
N GLU A 67 9.38 -23.34 3.99
CA GLU A 67 9.24 -22.89 2.61
C GLU A 67 9.08 -21.37 2.50
N GLU A 68 9.51 -20.62 3.51
CA GLU A 68 9.49 -19.15 3.48
C GLU A 68 10.25 -18.62 2.26
N LYS A 69 9.60 -17.73 1.52
CA LYS A 69 10.20 -17.08 0.35
C LYS A 69 9.92 -15.59 0.38
N TRP A 70 10.96 -14.80 0.35
CA TRP A 70 10.92 -13.35 0.22
C TRP A 70 10.70 -12.94 -1.24
N LEU A 71 9.84 -11.96 -1.47
CA LEU A 71 9.42 -11.53 -2.79
C LEU A 71 10.12 -10.23 -3.16
N ASP A 72 10.69 -10.18 -4.38
CA ASP A 72 11.33 -8.98 -4.93
C ASP A 72 10.38 -8.19 -5.83
N ASN A 73 10.03 -8.74 -6.99
CA ASN A 73 9.07 -8.17 -7.91
C ASN A 73 7.96 -9.18 -8.15
N ILE A 74 6.74 -8.76 -7.98
CA ILE A 74 5.55 -9.57 -8.24
C ILE A 74 4.55 -8.78 -9.06
N THR A 75 3.80 -9.48 -9.87
CA THR A 75 2.68 -8.89 -10.60
C THR A 75 1.46 -8.74 -9.70
N VAL A 76 0.55 -7.88 -10.11
CA VAL A 76 -0.78 -7.75 -9.47
C VAL A 76 -1.49 -9.11 -9.38
N ASP A 77 -1.41 -9.93 -10.44
CA ASP A 77 -2.06 -11.25 -10.46
C ASP A 77 -1.43 -12.22 -9.47
N GLU A 78 -0.10 -12.28 -9.40
CA GLU A 78 0.60 -13.08 -8.37
C GLU A 78 0.27 -12.63 -6.95
N ALA A 79 0.23 -11.31 -6.71
CA ALA A 79 -0.14 -10.78 -5.41
C ALA A 79 -1.56 -11.15 -5.01
N LYS A 80 -2.53 -11.08 -5.94
CA LYS A 80 -3.91 -11.53 -5.73
C LYS A 80 -4.00 -13.01 -5.42
N GLN A 81 -3.27 -13.84 -6.16
CA GLN A 81 -3.20 -15.27 -5.89
C GLN A 81 -2.68 -15.54 -4.46
N TYR A 82 -1.59 -14.92 -4.05
CA TYR A 82 -1.03 -15.09 -2.70
C TYR A 82 -1.97 -14.57 -1.59
N MET A 83 -2.77 -13.53 -1.87
CA MET A 83 -3.83 -13.10 -0.94
C MET A 83 -4.92 -14.16 -0.79
N GLU A 84 -5.40 -14.75 -1.89
CA GLU A 84 -6.41 -15.81 -1.88
C GLU A 84 -5.90 -17.10 -1.18
N GLU A 85 -4.63 -17.43 -1.36
CA GLU A 85 -3.96 -18.54 -0.69
C GLU A 85 -3.71 -18.28 0.82
N GLY A 86 -3.95 -17.05 1.30
CA GLY A 86 -3.86 -16.68 2.72
C GLY A 86 -2.43 -16.55 3.23
N HIS A 87 -1.48 -16.18 2.37
CA HIS A 87 -0.08 -16.00 2.76
C HIS A 87 0.18 -14.79 3.65
N PHE A 88 -0.71 -13.79 3.66
CA PHE A 88 -0.49 -12.52 4.35
C PHE A 88 -1.36 -12.38 5.60
N ALA A 89 -0.76 -11.95 6.71
CA ALA A 89 -1.48 -11.77 7.97
C ALA A 89 -2.57 -10.68 7.86
N PRO A 90 -3.85 -11.01 8.17
CA PRO A 90 -4.98 -10.10 7.96
C PRO A 90 -4.90 -8.75 8.67
N GLY A 91 -4.29 -8.71 9.86
CA GLY A 91 -4.19 -7.50 10.68
C GLY A 91 -2.95 -6.65 10.40
N SER A 92 -2.07 -7.04 9.48
CA SER A 92 -0.79 -6.35 9.27
C SER A 92 -0.34 -6.28 7.81
N MET A 93 0.06 -7.39 7.22
CA MET A 93 0.62 -7.41 5.85
C MET A 93 -0.46 -7.38 4.78
N LEU A 94 -1.59 -8.08 4.98
CA LEU A 94 -2.66 -8.17 3.98
C LEU A 94 -3.20 -6.79 3.55
N PRO A 95 -3.53 -5.83 4.45
CA PRO A 95 -3.99 -4.51 4.05
C PRO A 95 -2.97 -3.75 3.21
N LYS A 96 -1.67 -3.92 3.49
CA LYS A 96 -0.57 -3.28 2.75
C LYS A 96 -0.45 -3.81 1.33
N VAL A 97 -0.47 -5.15 1.18
CA VAL A 97 -0.43 -5.78 -0.14
C VAL A 97 -1.68 -5.42 -0.94
N GLN A 98 -2.85 -5.40 -0.31
CA GLN A 98 -4.10 -5.01 -0.97
C GLN A 98 -4.08 -3.56 -1.44
N ALA A 99 -3.66 -2.61 -0.60
CA ALA A 99 -3.50 -1.21 -0.98
C ALA A 99 -2.49 -1.03 -2.11
N ALA A 100 -1.39 -1.78 -2.09
CA ALA A 100 -0.37 -1.77 -3.13
C ALA A 100 -0.91 -2.31 -4.48
N VAL A 101 -1.67 -3.40 -4.44
CA VAL A 101 -2.35 -3.99 -5.61
C VAL A 101 -3.38 -3.01 -6.17
N ASP A 102 -4.27 -2.47 -5.33
CA ASP A 102 -5.30 -1.49 -5.72
C ASP A 102 -4.69 -0.24 -6.39
N PHE A 103 -3.52 0.19 -5.92
CA PHE A 103 -2.81 1.30 -6.53
C PHE A 103 -2.19 0.91 -7.88
N ALA A 104 -1.44 -0.20 -7.93
CA ALA A 104 -0.71 -0.62 -9.12
C ALA A 104 -1.65 -0.94 -10.30
N GLU A 105 -2.83 -1.55 -10.03
CA GLU A 105 -3.80 -1.87 -11.07
C GLU A 105 -4.64 -0.68 -11.55
N SER A 106 -4.68 0.40 -10.78
CA SER A 106 -5.58 1.53 -11.07
C SER A 106 -5.21 2.33 -12.33
N LYS A 107 -3.97 2.21 -12.82
CA LYS A 107 -3.50 2.86 -14.06
C LYS A 107 -2.24 2.15 -14.58
N PRO A 108 -2.12 1.91 -15.89
CA PRO A 108 -0.90 1.37 -16.48
C PRO A 108 0.33 2.22 -16.13
N GLY A 109 1.43 1.56 -15.77
CA GLY A 109 2.70 2.20 -15.40
C GLY A 109 2.84 2.54 -13.92
N ARG A 110 1.77 2.50 -13.12
CA ARG A 110 1.86 2.64 -11.67
C ARG A 110 2.57 1.47 -11.03
N GLN A 111 3.35 1.77 -10.00
CA GLN A 111 4.07 0.77 -9.20
C GLN A 111 3.90 1.07 -7.72
N ALA A 112 3.79 0.01 -6.92
CA ALA A 112 3.85 0.12 -5.47
C ALA A 112 5.08 -0.60 -4.93
N LEU A 113 5.65 -0.07 -3.85
CA LEU A 113 6.79 -0.64 -3.14
C LEU A 113 6.41 -0.85 -1.68
N ILE A 114 6.67 -2.04 -1.15
CA ILE A 114 6.59 -2.33 0.28
C ILE A 114 8.00 -2.62 0.77
N THR A 115 8.48 -1.86 1.76
CA THR A 115 9.84 -2.04 2.28
C THR A 115 9.98 -1.57 3.73
N LEU A 116 11.12 -1.89 4.34
CA LEU A 116 11.50 -1.42 5.67
C LEU A 116 11.73 0.09 5.67
N LEU A 117 11.31 0.77 6.74
CA LEU A 117 11.44 2.24 6.87
C LEU A 117 12.88 2.71 6.60
N GLU A 118 13.86 2.07 7.23
CA GLU A 118 15.28 2.41 7.12
C GLU A 118 15.86 2.11 5.72
N LYS A 119 15.15 1.31 4.94
CA LYS A 119 15.52 0.90 3.58
C LYS A 119 14.75 1.62 2.47
N ALA A 120 13.98 2.65 2.81
CA ALA A 120 13.16 3.39 1.86
C ALA A 120 13.98 3.88 0.64
N LYS A 121 15.15 4.47 0.87
CA LYS A 121 16.05 4.95 -0.19
C LYS A 121 16.54 3.83 -1.11
N ASP A 122 16.94 2.71 -0.51
CA ASP A 122 17.42 1.52 -1.24
C ASP A 122 16.29 0.92 -2.07
N GLY A 123 15.07 0.86 -1.49
CA GLY A 123 13.87 0.39 -2.18
C GLY A 123 13.48 1.26 -3.38
N ILE A 124 13.54 2.60 -3.24
CA ILE A 124 13.29 3.54 -4.33
C ILE A 124 14.29 3.31 -5.47
N ASN A 125 15.56 3.08 -5.14
CA ASN A 125 16.62 2.79 -6.10
C ASN A 125 16.53 1.38 -6.72
N GLY A 126 15.59 0.53 -6.27
CA GLY A 126 15.37 -0.80 -6.82
C GLY A 126 16.29 -1.90 -6.30
N THR A 127 17.03 -1.63 -5.21
CA THR A 127 18.00 -2.60 -4.66
C THR A 127 17.39 -3.50 -3.57
N THR A 128 16.23 -3.15 -3.04
CA THR A 128 15.51 -3.95 -2.05
C THR A 128 14.01 -3.64 -2.04
N GLY A 129 13.25 -4.31 -1.16
CA GLY A 129 11.79 -4.19 -1.04
C GLY A 129 11.04 -5.13 -1.99
N THR A 130 9.72 -5.17 -1.86
CA THR A 130 8.83 -5.88 -2.77
C THR A 130 8.11 -4.87 -3.65
N ARG A 131 8.31 -4.95 -4.96
CA ARG A 131 7.60 -4.14 -5.96
C ARG A 131 6.41 -4.89 -6.51
N ILE A 132 5.31 -4.18 -6.65
CA ILE A 132 4.06 -4.68 -7.23
C ILE A 132 3.72 -3.81 -8.44
N SER A 133 3.49 -4.45 -9.59
CA SER A 133 3.13 -3.77 -10.84
C SER A 133 2.20 -4.64 -11.69
N LEU A 134 1.61 -4.09 -12.74
CA LEU A 134 0.79 -4.87 -13.68
C LEU A 134 1.60 -5.90 -14.49
N LYS A 135 2.88 -5.61 -14.70
CA LYS A 135 3.83 -6.48 -15.44
C LYS A 135 5.17 -6.47 -14.74
#